data_0a4cb649d06d6b2b0c50e70faffa133e
#
_entry.id   0a4cb649d06d6b2b0c50e70faffa133e
#
_cell.length_a   1.000
_cell.length_b   1.000
_cell.length_c   1.000
_cell.angle_alpha   90.00
_cell.angle_beta   90.00
_cell.angle_gamma   90.00
#
_symmetry.space_group_name_H-M   'P 1'
#
loop_
_entity.id
_entity.type
_entity.pdbx_description
1 polymer ?
#
loop_
_entity_poly.entity_id
_entity_poly.type
_entity_poly.pdbx_seq_one_letter_code
_entity_poly.pdbx_strand_id
1 'polypeptide(L)'
;YQALSERLIPDQPLTFKIESVGSSPSVLLYAKETIVGSTFNGIAGVRDIQLGQPETDAYGRFYITMQAASASLLNTLSKLFPGLLDVSLMETNNHAWVEKNFGLEAALGNLYRELDSQMNMSGGIGEYDMRYIRTIVDCMGEYGNIRSLGPQGMSGRDNPSVLGGLSIQYVKDILHGGATMGNKDPIKGVTESIVVGKIPRIGDFAPG
;
A
#
# COMPACT_ATOMS: atom_id res chain seq x y z
N TYR A 1 -38.66 13.26 -12.01
CA TYR A 1 -37.86 12.07 -12.24
C TYR A 1 -38.48 11.17 -13.33
N GLN A 2 -39.79 10.94 -13.34
CA GLN A 2 -40.44 10.11 -14.36
C GLN A 2 -40.45 10.76 -15.77
N ALA A 3 -40.50 12.07 -15.87
CA ALA A 3 -40.50 12.76 -17.16
C ALA A 3 -39.16 12.77 -17.91
N LEU A 4 -38.05 12.45 -17.22
CA LEU A 4 -36.71 12.35 -17.83
C LEU A 4 -36.41 10.94 -18.35
N SER A 5 -37.03 9.90 -17.80
CA SER A 5 -36.79 8.51 -18.19
C SER A 5 -37.42 8.16 -19.57
N GLU A 6 -38.44 8.87 -19.99
CA GLU A 6 -39.12 8.60 -21.27
C GLU A 6 -38.43 9.19 -22.51
N ARG A 7 -37.37 10.01 -22.35
CA ARG A 7 -36.61 10.63 -23.44
C ARG A 7 -35.20 10.07 -23.66
N LEU A 8 -34.83 9.02 -22.99
CA LEU A 8 -33.52 8.38 -23.14
C LEU A 8 -33.53 7.50 -24.42
N ILE A 9 -33.03 8.04 -25.52
CA ILE A 9 -32.59 7.25 -26.64
C ILE A 9 -31.30 6.56 -26.22
N PRO A 10 -31.19 5.21 -26.25
CA PRO A 10 -30.14 4.45 -25.59
C PRO A 10 -28.69 4.73 -26.03
N ASP A 11 -28.47 5.45 -27.13
CA ASP A 11 -27.15 5.67 -27.71
C ASP A 11 -26.69 7.14 -27.79
N GLN A 12 -27.38 8.09 -27.15
CA GLN A 12 -26.93 9.48 -27.15
C GLN A 12 -26.51 9.94 -25.77
N PRO A 13 -25.33 10.58 -25.64
CA PRO A 13 -24.89 11.13 -24.34
C PRO A 13 -25.86 12.24 -23.92
N LEU A 14 -26.28 12.17 -22.66
CA LEU A 14 -27.08 13.23 -22.02
C LEU A 14 -26.28 14.53 -21.98
N THR A 15 -26.72 15.53 -22.75
CA THR A 15 -26.06 16.84 -22.78
C THR A 15 -26.93 17.86 -22.05
N PHE A 16 -26.39 18.45 -21.00
CA PHE A 16 -27.02 19.53 -20.26
C PHE A 16 -26.39 20.88 -20.64
N LYS A 17 -27.20 21.84 -21.03
CA LYS A 17 -26.77 23.21 -21.23
C LYS A 17 -27.18 24.04 -20.03
N ILE A 18 -26.22 24.58 -19.30
CA ILE A 18 -26.47 25.46 -18.15
C ILE A 18 -26.22 26.89 -18.60
N GLU A 19 -27.26 27.70 -18.58
CA GLU A 19 -27.18 29.15 -18.87
C GLU A 19 -27.31 29.94 -17.58
N SER A 20 -26.37 30.82 -17.34
CA SER A 20 -26.46 31.76 -16.21
C SER A 20 -26.77 33.15 -16.72
N VAL A 21 -27.78 33.75 -16.17
CA VAL A 21 -28.12 35.15 -16.45
C VAL A 21 -27.36 36.05 -15.50
N GLY A 22 -26.36 36.79 -16.02
CA GLY A 22 -25.68 37.85 -15.28
C GLY A 22 -24.53 37.43 -14.36
N SER A 23 -24.05 36.19 -14.42
CA SER A 23 -22.91 35.74 -13.61
C SER A 23 -21.58 35.86 -14.34
N SER A 24 -20.50 36.08 -13.58
CA SER A 24 -19.15 36.17 -14.14
C SER A 24 -18.68 34.79 -14.63
N PRO A 25 -17.76 34.74 -15.63
CA PRO A 25 -17.21 33.46 -16.13
C PRO A 25 -16.59 32.57 -15.07
N SER A 26 -16.06 33.16 -14.00
CA SER A 26 -15.48 32.42 -12.85
C SER A 26 -16.52 31.60 -12.10
N VAL A 27 -17.74 32.11 -11.96
CA VAL A 27 -18.85 31.39 -11.30
C VAL A 27 -19.29 30.17 -12.13
N LEU A 28 -19.28 30.31 -13.44
CA LEU A 28 -19.60 29.19 -14.37
C LEU A 28 -18.51 28.10 -14.32
N LEU A 29 -17.23 28.49 -14.25
CA LEU A 29 -16.15 27.53 -14.08
C LEU A 29 -16.23 26.78 -12.77
N TYR A 30 -16.50 27.48 -11.67
CA TYR A 30 -16.70 26.85 -10.37
C TYR A 30 -17.91 25.90 -10.35
N ALA A 31 -19.04 26.32 -10.95
CA ALA A 31 -20.22 25.47 -11.08
C ALA A 31 -19.92 24.23 -11.92
N LYS A 32 -19.18 24.36 -13.03
CA LYS A 32 -18.72 23.23 -13.83
C LYS A 32 -17.91 22.23 -13.01
N GLU A 33 -16.90 22.68 -12.29
CA GLU A 33 -16.06 21.83 -11.46
C GLU A 33 -16.86 21.12 -10.36
N THR A 34 -17.77 21.84 -9.72
CA THR A 34 -18.64 21.28 -8.69
C THR A 34 -19.57 20.20 -9.25
N ILE A 35 -20.18 20.44 -10.42
CA ILE A 35 -21.07 19.48 -11.08
C ILE A 35 -20.30 18.24 -11.54
N VAL A 36 -19.14 18.44 -12.15
CA VAL A 36 -18.29 17.32 -12.62
C VAL A 36 -17.78 16.49 -11.43
N GLY A 37 -17.47 17.12 -10.30
CA GLY A 37 -17.05 16.45 -9.07
C GLY A 37 -18.16 15.83 -8.24
N SER A 38 -19.45 16.13 -8.54
CA SER A 38 -20.60 15.63 -7.76
C SER A 38 -20.97 14.20 -8.18
N THR A 39 -21.31 13.38 -7.18
CA THR A 39 -21.82 12.03 -7.39
C THR A 39 -23.34 12.05 -7.43
N PHE A 40 -23.93 11.80 -8.60
CA PHE A 40 -25.39 11.79 -8.77
C PHE A 40 -26.04 10.50 -8.30
N ASN A 41 -25.34 9.39 -8.47
CA ASN A 41 -25.79 8.07 -8.03
C ASN A 41 -24.59 7.20 -7.69
N GLY A 42 -24.73 6.32 -6.71
CA GLY A 42 -23.67 5.45 -6.26
C GLY A 42 -23.00 5.92 -4.96
N ILE A 43 -21.84 5.37 -4.67
CA ILE A 43 -21.08 5.67 -3.45
C ILE A 43 -19.94 6.65 -3.81
N ALA A 44 -19.93 7.80 -3.15
CA ALA A 44 -18.91 8.81 -3.38
C ALA A 44 -17.50 8.24 -3.12
N GLY A 45 -16.57 8.51 -4.05
CA GLY A 45 -15.18 8.07 -3.94
C GLY A 45 -14.89 6.67 -4.50
N VAL A 46 -15.87 5.97 -5.06
CA VAL A 46 -15.66 4.71 -5.79
C VAL A 46 -15.55 4.98 -7.28
N ARG A 47 -14.54 4.39 -7.92
CA ARG A 47 -14.30 4.47 -9.38
C ARG A 47 -13.96 3.07 -9.91
N ASP A 48 -14.15 2.89 -11.21
CA ASP A 48 -13.70 1.72 -11.96
C ASP A 48 -14.05 0.38 -11.30
N ILE A 49 -15.35 0.12 -11.19
CA ILE A 49 -15.86 -1.13 -10.64
C ILE A 49 -15.81 -2.21 -11.72
N GLN A 50 -15.09 -3.28 -11.45
CA GLN A 50 -15.02 -4.46 -12.31
C GLN A 50 -15.50 -5.68 -11.53
N LEU A 51 -16.33 -6.50 -12.16
CA LEU A 51 -16.75 -7.78 -11.65
C LEU A 51 -15.93 -8.88 -12.31
N GLY A 52 -15.28 -9.71 -11.52
CA GLY A 52 -14.51 -10.83 -11.98
C GLY A 52 -14.91 -12.12 -11.27
N GLN A 53 -14.59 -13.24 -11.90
CA GLN A 53 -14.69 -14.56 -11.30
C GLN A 53 -13.31 -15.21 -11.37
N PRO A 54 -12.72 -15.64 -10.25
CA PRO A 54 -11.43 -16.30 -10.28
C PRO A 54 -11.54 -17.66 -10.99
N GLU A 55 -10.61 -17.94 -11.89
CA GLU A 55 -10.60 -19.18 -12.67
C GLU A 55 -10.47 -20.44 -11.81
N THR A 56 -9.92 -20.30 -10.62
CA THR A 56 -9.63 -21.40 -9.67
C THR A 56 -10.68 -21.56 -8.57
N ASP A 57 -11.74 -20.77 -8.56
CA ASP A 57 -12.71 -20.84 -7.46
C ASP A 57 -13.76 -21.93 -7.68
N ALA A 58 -13.58 -23.07 -6.99
CA ALA A 58 -14.49 -24.20 -7.01
C ALA A 58 -15.89 -23.87 -6.44
N TYR A 59 -16.04 -22.74 -5.72
CA TYR A 59 -17.30 -22.33 -5.08
C TYR A 59 -18.10 -21.32 -5.90
N GLY A 60 -17.62 -20.92 -7.09
CA GLY A 60 -18.31 -19.99 -7.95
C GLY A 60 -18.48 -18.59 -7.39
N ARG A 61 -17.57 -18.16 -6.48
CA ARG A 61 -17.61 -16.82 -5.89
C ARG A 61 -17.19 -15.77 -6.93
N PHE A 62 -17.78 -14.60 -6.82
CA PHE A 62 -17.41 -13.44 -7.61
C PHE A 62 -16.62 -12.47 -6.75
N TYR A 63 -15.68 -11.76 -7.35
CA TYR A 63 -14.98 -10.67 -6.69
C TYR A 63 -15.27 -9.34 -7.40
N ILE A 64 -15.22 -8.28 -6.65
CA ILE A 64 -15.39 -6.92 -7.15
C ILE A 64 -14.08 -6.18 -6.94
N THR A 65 -13.45 -5.76 -8.05
CA THR A 65 -12.30 -4.86 -7.99
C THR A 65 -12.78 -3.44 -8.15
N MET A 66 -12.36 -2.56 -7.26
CA MET A 66 -12.74 -1.16 -7.30
C MET A 66 -11.55 -0.26 -6.98
N GLN A 67 -11.49 0.89 -7.63
CA GLN A 67 -10.63 1.98 -7.20
C GLN A 67 -11.41 2.85 -6.20
N ALA A 68 -10.93 2.93 -4.98
CA ALA A 68 -11.56 3.71 -3.93
C ALA A 68 -10.64 4.83 -3.45
N ALA A 69 -11.21 6.00 -3.20
CA ALA A 69 -10.48 7.14 -2.66
C ALA A 69 -9.99 6.88 -1.22
N SER A 70 -10.66 6.00 -0.49
CA SER A 70 -10.31 5.64 0.88
C SER A 70 -10.72 4.20 1.21
N ALA A 71 -9.85 3.49 1.91
CA ALA A 71 -10.16 2.15 2.41
C ALA A 71 -11.31 2.13 3.44
N SER A 72 -11.64 3.27 4.06
CA SER A 72 -12.80 3.38 4.96
C SER A 72 -14.15 3.13 4.26
N LEU A 73 -14.19 3.23 2.93
CA LEU A 73 -15.36 2.84 2.13
C LEU A 73 -15.76 1.37 2.30
N LEU A 74 -14.81 0.50 2.59
CA LEU A 74 -15.08 -0.92 2.84
C LEU A 74 -15.98 -1.11 4.07
N ASN A 75 -15.77 -0.34 5.12
CA ASN A 75 -16.65 -0.35 6.29
C ASN A 75 -18.06 0.15 5.95
N THR A 76 -18.18 1.05 5.02
CA THR A 76 -19.48 1.54 4.53
C THR A 76 -20.17 0.49 3.67
N LEU A 77 -19.43 -0.17 2.78
CA LEU A 77 -19.94 -1.24 1.92
C LEU A 77 -20.40 -2.44 2.74
N SER A 78 -19.65 -2.87 3.75
CA SER A 78 -20.03 -3.98 4.63
C SER A 78 -21.31 -3.69 5.43
N LYS A 79 -21.57 -2.41 5.76
CA LYS A 79 -22.80 -1.98 6.42
C LYS A 79 -23.99 -1.88 5.46
N LEU A 80 -23.74 -1.47 4.21
CA LEU A 80 -24.79 -1.37 3.19
C LEU A 80 -25.22 -2.73 2.66
N PHE A 81 -24.29 -3.69 2.60
CA PHE A 81 -24.52 -5.02 2.06
C PHE A 81 -24.14 -6.11 3.07
N PRO A 82 -24.87 -6.19 4.21
CA PRO A 82 -24.55 -7.16 5.25
C PRO A 82 -24.79 -8.59 4.74
N GLY A 83 -23.79 -9.45 4.90
CA GLY A 83 -23.87 -10.87 4.51
C GLY A 83 -23.66 -11.16 3.01
N LEU A 84 -23.49 -10.12 2.16
CA LEU A 84 -23.16 -10.29 0.74
C LEU A 84 -21.65 -10.27 0.49
N LEU A 85 -20.92 -9.52 1.31
CA LEU A 85 -19.49 -9.33 1.17
C LEU A 85 -18.74 -10.09 2.27
N ASP A 86 -17.81 -10.92 1.87
CA ASP A 86 -16.89 -11.57 2.80
C ASP A 86 -15.66 -10.68 3.02
N VAL A 87 -15.69 -9.95 4.13
CA VAL A 87 -14.61 -9.00 4.48
C VAL A 87 -13.32 -9.72 4.86
N SER A 88 -13.38 -11.01 5.23
CA SER A 88 -12.21 -11.79 5.60
C SER A 88 -11.30 -12.13 4.41
N LEU A 89 -11.87 -12.15 3.21
CA LEU A 89 -11.17 -12.42 1.96
C LEU A 89 -10.78 -11.15 1.19
N MET A 90 -10.96 -9.99 1.82
CA MET A 90 -10.68 -8.72 1.20
C MET A 90 -9.18 -8.50 1.00
N GLU A 91 -8.82 -8.02 -0.18
CA GLU A 91 -7.47 -7.58 -0.53
C GLU A 91 -7.45 -6.08 -0.81
N THR A 92 -6.43 -5.39 -0.34
CA THR A 92 -6.24 -3.96 -0.57
C THR A 92 -4.75 -3.62 -0.58
N ASN A 93 -4.37 -2.65 -1.40
CA ASN A 93 -3.00 -2.12 -1.46
C ASN A 93 -2.66 -1.16 -0.30
N ASN A 94 -3.58 -0.91 0.62
CA ASN A 94 -3.36 -0.04 1.77
C ASN A 94 -3.01 -0.86 3.02
N HIS A 95 -1.75 -1.26 3.14
CA HIS A 95 -1.26 -2.09 4.25
C HIS A 95 -1.45 -1.43 5.61
N ALA A 96 -1.29 -0.10 5.72
CA ALA A 96 -1.48 0.63 6.97
C ALA A 96 -2.94 0.59 7.45
N TRP A 97 -3.90 0.59 6.53
CA TRP A 97 -5.30 0.41 6.89
C TRP A 97 -5.60 -1.03 7.35
N VAL A 98 -5.02 -2.03 6.69
CA VAL A 98 -5.16 -3.45 7.10
C VAL A 98 -4.56 -3.66 8.49
N GLU A 99 -3.34 -3.14 8.73
CA GLU A 99 -2.68 -3.20 10.03
C GLU A 99 -3.57 -2.63 11.15
N LYS A 100 -4.16 -1.47 10.91
CA LYS A 100 -5.00 -0.79 11.89
C LYS A 100 -6.32 -1.51 12.21
N ASN A 101 -6.93 -2.19 11.23
CA ASN A 101 -8.26 -2.78 11.37
C ASN A 101 -8.23 -4.29 11.63
N PHE A 102 -7.24 -5.00 11.11
CA PHE A 102 -7.14 -6.47 11.18
C PHE A 102 -5.86 -6.95 11.90
N GLY A 103 -4.96 -6.04 12.23
CA GLY A 103 -3.71 -6.33 12.90
C GLY A 103 -2.53 -6.55 11.97
N LEU A 104 -1.33 -6.64 12.58
CA LEU A 104 -0.06 -6.72 11.88
C LEU A 104 0.06 -7.96 10.99
N GLU A 105 -0.30 -9.14 11.50
CA GLU A 105 -0.20 -10.40 10.76
C GLU A 105 -1.04 -10.42 9.48
N ALA A 106 -2.24 -9.84 9.54
CA ALA A 106 -3.09 -9.71 8.35
C ALA A 106 -2.46 -8.78 7.31
N ALA A 107 -1.84 -7.70 7.76
CA ALA A 107 -1.17 -6.74 6.89
C ALA A 107 0.12 -7.32 6.27
N LEU A 108 0.90 -8.10 7.02
CA LEU A 108 2.07 -8.83 6.52
C LEU A 108 1.66 -9.90 5.49
N GLY A 109 0.58 -10.64 5.77
CA GLY A 109 0.03 -11.61 4.82
C GLY A 109 -0.45 -10.98 3.51
N ASN A 110 -1.07 -9.80 3.59
CA ASN A 110 -1.45 -9.03 2.41
C ASN A 110 -0.23 -8.53 1.62
N LEU A 111 0.75 -7.96 2.31
CA LEU A 111 2.00 -7.50 1.72
C LEU A 111 2.78 -8.64 1.03
N TYR A 112 2.80 -9.83 1.66
CA TYR A 112 3.42 -11.02 1.08
C TYR A 112 2.79 -11.41 -0.26
N ARG A 113 1.45 -11.45 -0.33
CA ARG A 113 0.72 -11.77 -1.57
C ARG A 113 0.94 -10.72 -2.66
N GLU A 114 1.00 -9.45 -2.31
CA GLU A 114 1.25 -8.38 -3.26
C GLU A 114 2.67 -8.44 -3.82
N LEU A 115 3.68 -8.66 -2.97
CA LEU A 115 5.06 -8.83 -3.41
C LEU A 115 5.22 -10.06 -4.32
N ASP A 116 4.60 -11.18 -3.97
CA ASP A 116 4.59 -12.37 -4.81
C ASP A 116 3.96 -12.09 -6.18
N SER A 117 2.80 -11.46 -6.20
CA SER A 117 2.13 -11.07 -7.45
C SER A 117 3.01 -10.15 -8.31
N GLN A 118 3.64 -9.15 -7.71
CA GLN A 118 4.53 -8.22 -8.42
C GLN A 118 5.76 -8.92 -9.00
N MET A 119 6.36 -9.84 -8.26
CA MET A 119 7.51 -10.61 -8.72
C MET A 119 7.15 -11.54 -9.89
N ASN A 120 5.99 -12.19 -9.82
CA ASN A 120 5.47 -13.03 -10.89
C ASN A 120 5.09 -12.23 -12.14
N MET A 121 4.50 -11.04 -11.99
CA MET A 121 4.13 -10.17 -13.12
C MET A 121 5.36 -9.57 -13.82
N SER A 122 6.45 -9.37 -13.11
CA SER A 122 7.68 -8.76 -13.65
C SER A 122 8.44 -9.63 -14.66
N GLY A 123 8.00 -10.86 -14.89
CA GLY A 123 8.31 -11.71 -16.07
C GLY A 123 9.78 -12.08 -16.33
N GLY A 124 10.69 -11.76 -15.43
CA GLY A 124 12.10 -11.86 -15.74
C GLY A 124 13.00 -12.42 -14.65
N ILE A 125 12.50 -12.59 -13.47
CA ILE A 125 13.29 -13.18 -12.38
C ILE A 125 12.81 -14.63 -12.30
N GLY A 126 13.67 -15.58 -12.74
CA GLY A 126 13.36 -17.01 -12.75
C GLY A 126 12.78 -17.52 -11.42
N GLU A 127 12.50 -18.80 -11.32
CA GLU A 127 11.99 -19.44 -10.10
C GLU A 127 12.75 -18.94 -8.87
N TYR A 128 12.08 -18.17 -8.01
CA TYR A 128 12.61 -17.76 -6.71
C TYR A 128 11.88 -18.52 -5.61
N ASP A 129 12.57 -18.77 -4.51
CA ASP A 129 11.98 -19.45 -3.38
C ASP A 129 11.16 -18.42 -2.57
N MET A 130 9.87 -18.71 -2.38
CA MET A 130 8.92 -17.90 -1.62
C MET A 130 9.38 -17.61 -0.18
N ARG A 131 10.27 -18.41 0.37
CA ARG A 131 10.86 -18.20 1.70
C ARG A 131 11.67 -16.91 1.79
N TYR A 132 12.30 -16.47 0.70
CA TYR A 132 13.01 -15.19 0.69
C TYR A 132 12.06 -14.01 0.84
N ILE A 133 10.94 -14.01 0.12
CA ILE A 133 9.92 -12.96 0.25
C ILE A 133 9.37 -12.95 1.67
N ARG A 134 9.09 -14.12 2.24
CA ARG A 134 8.61 -14.24 3.61
C ARG A 134 9.58 -13.64 4.61
N THR A 135 10.85 -13.94 4.49
CA THR A 135 11.91 -13.37 5.35
C THR A 135 11.94 -11.85 5.26
N ILE A 136 11.80 -11.30 4.05
CA ILE A 136 11.76 -9.84 3.83
C ILE A 136 10.55 -9.23 4.53
N VAL A 137 9.37 -9.82 4.36
CA VAL A 137 8.12 -9.35 4.97
C VAL A 137 8.19 -9.44 6.50
N ASP A 138 8.70 -10.55 7.05
CA ASP A 138 8.90 -10.73 8.49
C ASP A 138 9.85 -9.67 9.07
N CYS A 139 10.94 -9.36 8.35
CA CYS A 139 11.82 -8.25 8.74
C CYS A 139 11.14 -6.88 8.71
N MET A 140 10.19 -6.66 7.81
CA MET A 140 9.42 -5.42 7.77
C MET A 140 8.48 -5.26 8.98
N GLY A 141 8.02 -6.38 9.55
CA GLY A 141 7.11 -6.42 10.70
C GLY A 141 7.78 -6.57 12.07
N GLU A 142 9.11 -6.68 12.14
CA GLU A 142 9.88 -7.00 13.36
C GLU A 142 9.58 -6.10 14.57
N TYR A 143 9.26 -4.83 14.33
CA TYR A 143 9.02 -3.83 15.38
C TYR A 143 7.54 -3.66 15.78
N GLY A 144 6.69 -4.59 15.34
CA GLY A 144 5.25 -4.53 15.67
C GLY A 144 4.44 -3.60 14.78
N ASN A 145 5.06 -2.96 13.79
CA ASN A 145 4.43 -2.18 12.73
C ASN A 145 5.20 -2.38 11.42
N ILE A 146 4.51 -2.18 10.30
CA ILE A 146 5.14 -2.33 8.99
C ILE A 146 6.08 -1.15 8.73
N ARG A 147 7.37 -1.46 8.56
CA ARG A 147 8.40 -0.48 8.19
C ARG A 147 9.08 -0.88 6.89
N SER A 148 9.33 0.11 6.05
CA SER A 148 10.07 -0.13 4.82
C SER A 148 11.51 -0.59 5.08
N LEU A 149 12.05 -1.43 4.20
CA LEU A 149 13.48 -1.79 4.21
C LEU A 149 14.36 -0.77 3.44
N GLY A 150 13.75 0.31 2.98
CA GLY A 150 14.48 1.41 2.36
C GLY A 150 15.28 2.25 3.38
N PRO A 151 16.10 3.18 2.90
CA PRO A 151 16.97 3.99 3.77
C PRO A 151 16.26 4.71 4.90
N GLN A 152 15.05 5.21 4.65
CA GLN A 152 14.25 5.91 5.66
C GLN A 152 13.73 4.95 6.75
N GLY A 153 13.26 3.75 6.38
CA GLY A 153 12.80 2.75 7.32
C GLY A 153 13.96 2.15 8.14
N MET A 154 15.11 1.97 7.51
CA MET A 154 16.33 1.48 8.19
C MET A 154 16.95 2.51 9.12
N SER A 155 16.93 3.78 8.80
CA SER A 155 17.39 4.88 9.66
C SER A 155 16.58 5.01 10.95
N GLY A 156 15.31 4.65 10.93
CA GLY A 156 14.44 4.67 12.12
C GLY A 156 14.50 3.40 12.99
N ARG A 157 15.35 2.43 12.68
CA ARG A 157 15.57 1.24 13.50
C ARG A 157 16.55 1.57 14.62
N ASP A 158 16.32 0.99 15.79
CA ASP A 158 17.25 1.07 16.93
C ASP A 158 18.52 0.24 16.63
N ASN A 159 19.24 0.66 15.61
CA ASN A 159 20.53 0.05 15.30
C ASN A 159 21.63 0.80 16.06
N PRO A 160 22.25 0.19 17.05
CA PRO A 160 23.32 0.83 17.82
C PRO A 160 24.60 1.03 16.99
N SER A 161 24.67 0.47 15.78
CA SER A 161 25.85 0.54 14.93
C SER A 161 25.80 1.75 13.99
N VAL A 162 26.74 2.65 14.16
CA VAL A 162 26.96 3.80 13.26
C VAL A 162 27.49 3.29 11.90
N LEU A 163 28.42 2.34 11.91
CA LEU A 163 29.01 1.79 10.70
C LEU A 163 27.98 1.02 9.84
N GLY A 164 27.08 0.27 10.49
CA GLY A 164 25.96 -0.38 9.82
C GLY A 164 25.03 0.61 9.12
N GLY A 165 24.71 1.70 9.80
CA GLY A 165 23.90 2.78 9.23
C GLY A 165 24.56 3.46 8.01
N LEU A 166 25.88 3.66 8.02
CA LEU A 166 26.64 4.28 6.93
C LEU A 166 26.55 3.50 5.61
N SER A 167 26.34 2.19 5.68
CA SER A 167 26.28 1.31 4.49
C SER A 167 24.99 1.50 3.67
N ILE A 168 23.94 2.10 4.24
CA ILE A 168 22.63 2.18 3.61
C ILE A 168 22.51 3.46 2.79
N GLN A 169 22.49 4.61 3.42
CA GLN A 169 22.51 5.98 2.83
C GLN A 169 22.68 7.02 3.95
N TYR A 170 22.71 8.30 3.58
CA TYR A 170 22.84 9.43 4.53
C TYR A 170 24.12 9.39 5.36
N VAL A 171 25.22 8.93 4.75
CA VAL A 171 26.55 8.76 5.38
C VAL A 171 26.98 9.96 6.22
N LYS A 172 26.82 11.17 5.65
CA LYS A 172 27.22 12.44 6.30
C LYS A 172 26.45 12.68 7.60
N ASP A 173 25.12 12.51 7.56
CA ASP A 173 24.26 12.83 8.69
C ASP A 173 24.43 11.81 9.82
N ILE A 174 24.54 10.52 9.49
CA ILE A 174 24.77 9.44 10.44
C ILE A 174 26.15 9.57 11.09
N LEU A 175 27.18 9.86 10.30
CA LEU A 175 28.54 10.03 10.83
C LEU A 175 28.62 11.26 11.74
N HIS A 176 28.02 12.37 11.33
CA HIS A 176 27.98 13.60 12.13
C HIS A 176 27.21 13.38 13.44
N GLY A 177 26.03 12.75 13.38
CA GLY A 177 25.25 12.41 14.56
C GLY A 177 26.01 11.48 15.51
N GLY A 178 26.59 10.40 15.00
CA GLY A 178 27.38 9.45 15.79
C GLY A 178 28.62 10.09 16.44
N ALA A 179 29.32 10.94 15.69
CA ALA A 179 30.49 11.68 16.22
C ALA A 179 30.09 12.71 17.29
N THR A 180 29.00 13.45 17.08
CA THR A 180 28.51 14.45 18.02
C THR A 180 28.04 13.84 19.34
N MET A 181 27.37 12.68 19.25
CA MET A 181 26.87 11.95 20.43
C MET A 181 27.95 11.08 21.11
N GLY A 182 29.12 10.93 20.46
CA GLY A 182 30.18 10.06 20.98
C GLY A 182 29.79 8.58 21.02
N ASN A 183 28.96 8.13 20.10
CA ASN A 183 28.47 6.76 20.03
C ASN A 183 29.62 5.78 19.76
N LYS A 184 29.70 4.71 20.55
CA LYS A 184 30.64 3.62 20.33
C LYS A 184 29.98 2.53 19.53
N ASP A 185 30.61 2.14 18.42
CA ASP A 185 30.12 1.04 17.59
C ASP A 185 30.58 -0.30 18.18
N PRO A 186 29.66 -1.24 18.46
CA PRO A 186 30.00 -2.54 19.04
C PRO A 186 30.61 -3.51 18.02
N ILE A 187 30.59 -3.21 16.71
CA ILE A 187 31.10 -4.04 15.60
C ILE A 187 30.62 -5.50 15.72
N LYS A 188 29.32 -5.70 15.84
CA LYS A 188 28.71 -7.03 15.96
C LYS A 188 28.10 -7.54 14.66
N GLY A 189 27.65 -6.64 13.80
CA GLY A 189 27.00 -6.99 12.54
C GLY A 189 27.99 -7.37 11.44
N VAL A 190 27.44 -7.89 10.35
CA VAL A 190 28.22 -8.33 9.17
C VAL A 190 28.86 -7.12 8.49
N THR A 191 28.07 -6.09 8.23
CA THR A 191 28.50 -4.91 7.50
C THR A 191 29.63 -4.18 8.22
N GLU A 192 29.50 -3.96 9.53
CA GLU A 192 30.51 -3.32 10.36
C GLU A 192 31.81 -4.11 10.38
N SER A 193 31.70 -5.44 10.50
CA SER A 193 32.85 -6.33 10.46
C SER A 193 33.59 -6.27 9.13
N ILE A 194 32.87 -6.25 8.01
CA ILE A 194 33.46 -6.12 6.68
C ILE A 194 34.15 -4.76 6.52
N VAL A 195 33.50 -3.67 6.94
CA VAL A 195 34.08 -2.31 6.84
C VAL A 195 35.41 -2.21 7.61
N VAL A 196 35.49 -2.83 8.78
CA VAL A 196 36.70 -2.83 9.62
C VAL A 196 37.69 -3.93 9.24
N GLY A 197 37.36 -4.81 8.31
CA GLY A 197 38.22 -5.93 7.87
C GLY A 197 38.29 -7.07 8.90
N LYS A 198 37.27 -7.22 9.73
CA LYS A 198 37.14 -8.34 10.67
C LYS A 198 36.26 -9.45 10.10
N ILE A 199 36.47 -10.66 10.56
CA ILE A 199 35.60 -11.79 10.25
C ILE A 199 34.27 -11.59 11.01
N PRO A 200 33.13 -11.59 10.33
CA PRO A 200 31.84 -11.45 11.01
C PRO A 200 31.54 -12.66 11.89
N ARG A 201 30.95 -12.42 13.04
CA ARG A 201 30.56 -13.46 14.01
C ARG A 201 29.19 -14.02 13.64
N ILE A 202 29.15 -14.92 12.66
CA ILE A 202 27.90 -15.53 12.18
C ILE A 202 28.09 -17.04 12.10
N GLY A 203 27.04 -17.78 12.49
CA GLY A 203 27.01 -19.22 12.43
C GLY A 203 27.92 -19.91 13.46
N ASP A 204 28.08 -21.21 13.28
CA ASP A 204 28.76 -22.09 14.22
C ASP A 204 30.29 -21.85 14.34
N PHE A 205 30.85 -21.10 13.39
CA PHE A 205 32.27 -20.75 13.35
C PHE A 205 32.59 -19.37 13.96
N ALA A 206 31.63 -18.77 14.67
CA ALA A 206 31.89 -17.50 15.31
C ALA A 206 33.02 -17.67 16.37
N PRO A 207 34.18 -17.01 16.22
CA PRO A 207 35.21 -17.06 17.25
C PRO A 207 34.68 -16.45 18.52
N GLY A 208 34.81 -17.17 19.65
CA GLY A 208 34.37 -16.78 20.98
C GLY A 208 35.01 -15.50 21.54
#